data_7f5fc5e695c78f623fbc6ab653cd2745
#
_entry.id   7f5fc5e695c78f623fbc6ab653cd2745
#
_cell.length_a   1.000
_cell.length_b   1.000
_cell.length_c   1.000
_cell.angle_alpha   90.00
_cell.angle_beta   90.00
_cell.angle_gamma   90.00
#
_symmetry.space_group_name_H-M   'P 1'
#
loop_
_entity.id
_entity.type
_entity.pdbx_description
1 polymer ?
#
loop_
_entity_poly.entity_id
_entity_poly.type
_entity_poly.pdbx_seq_one_letter_code
_entity_poly.pdbx_strand_id
1 'polypeptide(L)'
;MYMITQAERVVPIPPNRLSENIEDVIGELTWKQCEGQFNPDKSITILITNVRPKGPGRIVHGDGSVYQTVEFDQVVFKFKENETIVGQVVQITKYGAFVKFGPLDGLLHISQVMEDRVDIDEENQRLVGKESGRTLNIGDVVRARIISMDLNEKNPQDSRIGLVTRGSVGLGRLEWIEEEEKKRSVA
;
A
#
# COMPACT_ATOMS: atom_id res chain seq x y z
N MET A 1 -4.33 6.10 -3.22
CA MET A 1 -4.24 7.57 -3.02
C MET A 1 -4.14 7.89 -1.54
N TYR A 2 -3.23 8.79 -1.13
CA TYR A 2 -3.11 9.26 0.25
C TYR A 2 -4.20 10.29 0.56
N MET A 3 -4.82 10.17 1.72
CA MET A 3 -5.85 11.09 2.21
C MET A 3 -5.67 11.32 3.71
N ILE A 4 -6.06 12.50 4.18
CA ILE A 4 -6.16 12.80 5.60
C ILE A 4 -7.63 12.73 5.97
N THR A 5 -7.95 11.92 6.97
CA THR A 5 -9.31 11.75 7.47
C THR A 5 -9.32 11.78 8.98
N GLN A 6 -10.41 12.20 9.57
CA GLN A 6 -10.64 12.15 11.01
C GLN A 6 -11.35 10.83 11.34
N ALA A 7 -10.90 10.18 12.39
CA ALA A 7 -11.48 8.93 12.87
C ALA A 7 -11.71 8.93 14.38
N GLU A 8 -12.61 8.07 14.80
CA GLU A 8 -12.95 7.87 16.19
C GLU A 8 -12.84 6.37 16.53
N ARG A 9 -12.19 6.04 17.64
CA ARG A 9 -12.00 4.67 18.10
C ARG A 9 -12.13 4.58 19.61
N VAL A 10 -12.46 3.40 20.08
CA VAL A 10 -12.45 3.07 21.51
C VAL A 10 -11.18 2.30 21.81
N VAL A 11 -10.39 2.82 22.72
CA VAL A 11 -9.09 2.24 23.11
C VAL A 11 -9.17 1.74 24.55
N PRO A 12 -8.88 0.44 24.80
CA PRO A 12 -8.82 -0.10 26.15
C PRO A 12 -7.50 0.29 26.83
N ILE A 13 -7.58 0.95 27.95
CA ILE A 13 -6.43 1.30 28.79
C ILE A 13 -6.34 0.24 29.89
N PRO A 14 -5.28 -0.57 29.93
CA PRO A 14 -5.13 -1.60 30.93
C PRO A 14 -4.84 -0.99 32.31
N PRO A 15 -5.27 -1.65 33.41
CA PRO A 15 -5.20 -1.08 34.77
C PRO A 15 -3.77 -0.79 35.23
N ASN A 16 -2.79 -1.51 34.77
CA ASN A 16 -1.38 -1.30 35.11
C ASN A 16 -0.78 0.00 34.56
N ARG A 17 -1.44 0.62 33.57
CA ARG A 17 -0.98 1.88 32.94
C ARG A 17 -1.80 3.12 33.38
N LEU A 18 -2.80 2.94 34.21
CA LEU A 18 -3.64 4.05 34.70
C LEU A 18 -2.89 5.04 35.62
N SER A 19 -1.73 4.66 36.17
CA SER A 19 -0.86 5.52 36.96
C SER A 19 0.08 6.40 36.12
N GLU A 20 0.18 6.16 34.86
CA GLU A 20 1.00 6.92 33.90
C GLU A 20 0.24 8.17 33.41
N ASN A 21 0.93 9.02 32.63
CA ASN A 21 0.23 10.11 31.94
C ASN A 21 -0.76 9.55 30.91
N ILE A 22 -2.04 9.76 31.15
CA ILE A 22 -3.14 9.18 30.36
C ILE A 22 -3.06 9.61 28.89
N GLU A 23 -2.65 10.84 28.59
CA GLU A 23 -2.57 11.34 27.21
C GLU A 23 -1.49 10.58 26.40
N ASP A 24 -0.32 10.34 27.00
CA ASP A 24 0.76 9.59 26.36
C ASP A 24 0.38 8.12 26.15
N VAL A 25 -0.27 7.52 27.17
CA VAL A 25 -0.75 6.14 27.11
C VAL A 25 -1.80 5.96 26.02
N ILE A 26 -2.76 6.86 25.93
CA ILE A 26 -3.80 6.85 24.89
C ILE A 26 -3.15 6.97 23.50
N GLY A 27 -2.20 7.90 23.33
CA GLY A 27 -1.47 8.07 22.09
C GLY A 27 -0.80 6.77 21.63
N GLU A 28 0.01 6.17 22.51
CA GLU A 28 0.75 4.93 22.22
C GLU A 28 -0.19 3.76 21.88
N LEU A 29 -1.26 3.57 22.67
CA LEU A 29 -2.22 2.49 22.45
C LEU A 29 -3.00 2.67 21.15
N THR A 30 -3.37 3.91 20.81
CA THR A 30 -4.06 4.22 19.55
C THR A 30 -3.15 3.91 18.35
N TRP A 31 -1.88 4.29 18.42
CA TRP A 31 -0.90 3.96 17.37
C TRP A 31 -0.78 2.45 17.15
N LYS A 32 -0.54 1.71 18.24
CA LYS A 32 -0.43 0.25 18.17
C LYS A 32 -1.68 -0.45 17.63
N GLN A 33 -2.85 0.10 17.88
CA GLN A 33 -4.11 -0.50 17.48
C GLN A 33 -4.52 -0.17 16.05
N CYS A 34 -4.14 0.98 15.53
CA CYS A 34 -4.68 1.50 14.28
C CYS A 34 -3.63 1.62 13.16
N GLU A 35 -2.36 1.92 13.46
CA GLU A 35 -1.35 2.04 12.41
C GLU A 35 -1.07 0.69 11.75
N GLY A 36 -0.94 0.72 10.41
CA GLY A 36 -0.72 -0.47 9.62
C GLY A 36 -1.95 -1.37 9.47
N GLN A 37 -3.11 -0.98 10.00
CA GLN A 37 -4.33 -1.77 9.92
C GLN A 37 -5.29 -1.25 8.84
N PHE A 38 -6.10 -2.16 8.29
CA PHE A 38 -7.17 -1.77 7.40
C PHE A 38 -8.37 -1.18 8.15
N ASN A 39 -8.90 -0.12 7.61
CA ASN A 39 -10.18 0.43 8.00
C ASN A 39 -11.34 -0.31 7.30
N PRO A 40 -12.59 -0.20 7.80
CA PRO A 40 -13.75 -0.82 7.18
C PRO A 40 -14.00 -0.40 5.72
N ASP A 41 -13.48 0.76 5.31
CA ASP A 41 -13.56 1.28 3.94
C ASP A 41 -12.44 0.78 3.02
N LYS A 42 -11.68 -0.23 3.46
CA LYS A 42 -10.54 -0.85 2.76
C LYS A 42 -9.36 0.11 2.53
N SER A 43 -9.27 1.19 3.30
CA SER A 43 -8.07 2.01 3.37
C SER A 43 -7.13 1.49 4.46
N ILE A 44 -5.83 1.66 4.27
CA ILE A 44 -4.82 1.32 5.29
C ILE A 44 -4.36 2.59 6.00
N THR A 45 -4.34 2.57 7.33
CA THR A 45 -3.84 3.67 8.14
C THR A 45 -2.31 3.66 8.14
N ILE A 46 -1.70 4.75 7.69
CA ILE A 46 -0.24 4.90 7.59
C ILE A 46 0.32 5.60 8.82
N LEU A 47 -0.33 6.66 9.25
CA LEU A 47 0.12 7.51 10.34
C LEU A 47 -1.08 8.08 11.08
N ILE A 48 -0.93 8.24 12.40
CA ILE A 48 -1.91 8.87 13.27
C ILE A 48 -1.30 10.11 13.93
N THR A 49 -2.07 11.17 13.99
CA THR A 49 -1.69 12.44 14.63
C THR A 49 -2.86 13.01 15.43
N ASN A 50 -2.55 13.97 16.31
CA ASN A 50 -3.56 14.73 17.04
C ASN A 50 -4.56 13.86 17.84
N VAL A 51 -4.07 12.82 18.52
CA VAL A 51 -4.90 11.95 19.35
C VAL A 51 -5.43 12.74 20.56
N ARG A 52 -6.76 12.75 20.71
CA ARG A 52 -7.44 13.47 21.80
C ARG A 52 -8.50 12.58 22.44
N PRO A 53 -8.59 12.54 23.77
CA PRO A 53 -9.68 11.84 24.44
C PRO A 53 -11.00 12.58 24.19
N LYS A 54 -12.06 11.82 23.90
CA LYS A 54 -13.42 12.33 23.69
C LYS A 54 -14.36 11.81 24.78
N GLY A 55 -14.78 12.68 25.65
CA GLY A 55 -15.67 12.33 26.76
C GLY A 55 -15.01 11.49 27.87
N PRO A 56 -15.78 11.05 28.85
CA PRO A 56 -15.28 10.25 29.96
C PRO A 56 -14.98 8.80 29.53
N GLY A 57 -13.94 8.21 30.12
CA GLY A 57 -13.68 6.78 30.02
C GLY A 57 -14.77 5.94 30.67
N ARG A 58 -15.00 4.74 30.15
CA ARG A 58 -16.00 3.79 30.67
C ARG A 58 -15.33 2.51 31.14
N ILE A 59 -15.74 2.03 32.31
CA ILE A 59 -15.30 0.74 32.83
C ILE A 59 -16.37 -0.30 32.45
N VAL A 60 -15.96 -1.40 31.84
CA VAL A 60 -16.85 -2.53 31.57
C VAL A 60 -16.82 -3.51 32.71
N HIS A 61 -17.97 -3.94 33.15
CA HIS A 61 -18.08 -4.88 34.29
C HIS A 61 -17.43 -6.22 33.92
N GLY A 62 -16.49 -6.69 34.73
CA GLY A 62 -15.76 -7.94 34.51
C GLY A 62 -14.43 -7.77 33.72
N ASP A 63 -14.16 -6.60 33.19
CA ASP A 63 -12.89 -6.24 32.59
C ASP A 63 -12.29 -5.05 33.37
N GLY A 64 -11.08 -5.21 33.89
CA GLY A 64 -10.40 -4.16 34.66
C GLY A 64 -9.93 -2.95 33.83
N SER A 65 -10.12 -2.97 32.53
CA SER A 65 -9.66 -1.92 31.60
C SER A 65 -10.61 -0.72 31.55
N VAL A 66 -10.07 0.47 31.34
CA VAL A 66 -10.86 1.67 31.09
C VAL A 66 -10.95 1.88 29.57
N TYR A 67 -12.14 1.88 29.04
CA TYR A 67 -12.43 2.09 27.62
C TYR A 67 -12.60 3.59 27.35
N GLN A 68 -11.60 4.19 26.71
CA GLN A 68 -11.60 5.61 26.35
C GLN A 68 -11.91 5.78 24.86
N THR A 69 -12.92 6.58 24.56
CA THR A 69 -13.16 7.03 23.19
C THR A 69 -12.12 8.10 22.84
N VAL A 70 -11.46 7.94 21.71
CA VAL A 70 -10.45 8.86 21.20
C VAL A 70 -10.81 9.32 19.81
N GLU A 71 -10.52 10.57 19.53
CA GLU A 71 -10.62 11.19 18.21
C GLU A 71 -9.22 11.55 17.73
N PHE A 72 -8.91 11.26 16.47
CA PHE A 72 -7.59 11.50 15.90
C PHE A 72 -7.65 11.77 14.40
N ASP A 73 -6.63 12.45 13.91
CA ASP A 73 -6.40 12.62 12.48
C ASP A 73 -5.52 11.47 11.99
N GLN A 74 -5.89 10.86 10.87
CA GLN A 74 -5.14 9.77 10.28
C GLN A 74 -4.81 10.04 8.81
N VAL A 75 -3.60 9.69 8.42
CA VAL A 75 -3.21 9.58 7.01
C VAL A 75 -3.51 8.16 6.57
N VAL A 76 -4.39 8.02 5.62
CA VAL A 76 -4.77 6.71 5.06
C VAL A 76 -4.38 6.61 3.60
N PHE A 77 -4.05 5.39 3.17
CA PHE A 77 -3.89 5.06 1.77
C PHE A 77 -5.09 4.24 1.30
N LYS A 78 -5.82 4.77 0.34
CA LYS A 78 -6.98 4.10 -0.24
C LYS A 78 -6.63 3.56 -1.61
N PHE A 79 -6.86 2.26 -1.79
CA PHE A 79 -6.71 1.58 -3.07
C PHE A 79 -7.99 1.72 -3.89
N LYS A 80 -7.84 1.84 -5.21
CA LYS A 80 -8.96 1.88 -6.14
C LYS A 80 -8.64 1.03 -7.36
N GLU A 81 -9.57 0.17 -7.73
CA GLU A 81 -9.48 -0.61 -8.97
C GLU A 81 -9.41 0.30 -10.20
N ASN A 82 -8.65 -0.13 -11.20
CA ASN A 82 -8.37 0.63 -12.40
C ASN A 82 -7.59 1.95 -12.21
N GLU A 83 -7.10 2.22 -10.99
CA GLU A 83 -6.22 3.35 -10.73
C GLU A 83 -4.85 3.11 -11.35
N THR A 84 -4.31 4.15 -11.99
CA THR A 84 -2.94 4.14 -12.49
C THR A 84 -2.00 4.61 -11.39
N ILE A 85 -0.99 3.82 -11.11
CA ILE A 85 0.00 4.06 -10.07
C ILE A 85 1.41 4.11 -10.66
N VAL A 86 2.30 4.76 -9.95
CA VAL A 86 3.74 4.73 -10.23
C VAL A 86 4.41 4.02 -9.06
N GLY A 87 5.22 3.03 -9.37
CA GLY A 87 5.94 2.25 -8.37
C GLY A 87 7.31 1.82 -8.85
N GLN A 88 8.10 1.29 -7.95
CA GLN A 88 9.46 0.82 -8.22
C GLN A 88 9.50 -0.70 -8.13
N VAL A 89 10.16 -1.35 -9.07
CA VAL A 89 10.42 -2.80 -9.04
C VAL A 89 11.39 -3.11 -7.90
N VAL A 90 10.94 -3.89 -6.94
CA VAL A 90 11.75 -4.26 -5.76
C VAL A 90 12.26 -5.68 -5.83
N GLN A 91 11.55 -6.56 -6.52
CA GLN A 91 11.94 -7.96 -6.65
C GLN A 91 11.44 -8.55 -7.96
N ILE A 92 12.23 -9.44 -8.54
CA ILE A 92 11.85 -10.25 -9.72
C ILE A 92 11.84 -11.72 -9.33
N THR A 93 10.76 -12.41 -9.69
CA THR A 93 10.55 -13.82 -9.43
C THR A 93 10.12 -14.55 -10.69
N LYS A 94 10.05 -15.88 -10.64
CA LYS A 94 9.55 -16.70 -11.75
C LYS A 94 8.09 -16.41 -12.17
N TYR A 95 7.33 -15.70 -11.35
CA TYR A 95 5.95 -15.32 -11.65
C TYR A 95 5.82 -13.92 -12.26
N GLY A 96 6.86 -13.08 -12.13
CA GLY A 96 6.87 -11.70 -12.56
C GLY A 96 7.64 -10.80 -11.61
N ALA A 97 7.31 -9.51 -11.61
CA ALA A 97 7.96 -8.49 -10.80
C ALA A 97 7.05 -8.00 -9.67
N PHE A 98 7.62 -7.84 -8.48
CA PHE A 98 6.96 -7.10 -7.40
C PHE A 98 7.29 -5.62 -7.51
N VAL A 99 6.25 -4.81 -7.51
CA VAL A 99 6.33 -3.36 -7.65
C VAL A 99 5.82 -2.73 -6.37
N LYS A 100 6.67 -1.97 -5.71
CA LYS A 100 6.32 -1.22 -4.50
C LYS A 100 5.67 0.10 -4.87
N PHE A 101 4.46 0.31 -4.39
CA PHE A 101 3.73 1.56 -4.54
C PHE A 101 2.97 1.89 -3.25
N GLY A 102 3.42 2.90 -2.54
CA GLY A 102 2.87 3.23 -1.23
C GLY A 102 3.18 2.17 -0.15
N PRO A 103 2.20 1.77 0.67
CA PRO A 103 2.42 0.89 1.82
C PRO A 103 2.47 -0.60 1.47
N LEU A 104 2.03 -1.00 0.30
CA LEU A 104 1.97 -2.40 -0.14
C LEU A 104 2.71 -2.61 -1.47
N ASP A 105 2.97 -3.87 -1.76
CA ASP A 105 3.57 -4.32 -3.00
C ASP A 105 2.51 -4.94 -3.91
N GLY A 106 2.61 -4.66 -5.20
CA GLY A 106 1.77 -5.29 -6.22
C GLY A 106 2.54 -6.28 -7.06
N LEU A 107 1.90 -7.37 -7.48
CA LEU A 107 2.47 -8.34 -8.39
C LEU A 107 2.14 -7.95 -9.84
N LEU A 108 3.17 -7.64 -10.60
CA LEU A 108 3.13 -7.51 -12.04
C LEU A 108 3.47 -8.87 -12.66
N HIS A 109 2.44 -9.66 -12.99
CA HIS A 109 2.62 -11.00 -13.55
C HIS A 109 3.36 -10.93 -14.89
N ILE A 110 4.21 -11.93 -15.18
CA ILE A 110 5.04 -11.99 -16.38
C ILE A 110 4.25 -11.72 -17.68
N SER A 111 3.03 -12.24 -17.78
CA SER A 111 2.15 -12.03 -18.94
C SER A 111 1.55 -10.62 -19.03
N GLN A 112 1.69 -9.79 -18.01
CA GLN A 112 1.13 -8.44 -17.92
C GLN A 112 2.20 -7.33 -18.00
N VAL A 113 3.49 -7.72 -18.13
CA VAL A 113 4.62 -6.77 -18.19
C VAL A 113 4.65 -6.03 -19.52
N MET A 114 4.58 -6.77 -20.62
CA MET A 114 4.63 -6.24 -21.98
C MET A 114 3.86 -7.14 -22.95
N GLU A 115 3.59 -6.67 -24.16
CA GLU A 115 2.86 -7.45 -25.18
C GLU A 115 3.68 -8.60 -25.75
N ASP A 116 4.97 -8.54 -25.55
CA ASP A 116 5.99 -9.47 -26.00
C ASP A 116 6.08 -10.71 -25.09
N ARG A 117 6.68 -11.78 -25.61
CA ARG A 117 7.08 -12.93 -24.79
C ARG A 117 8.24 -12.53 -23.89
N VAL A 118 8.03 -12.68 -22.59
CA VAL A 118 9.02 -12.30 -21.57
C VAL A 118 9.73 -13.55 -21.08
N ASP A 119 11.06 -13.52 -21.11
CA ASP A 119 11.92 -14.50 -20.45
C ASP A 119 12.47 -13.91 -19.14
N ILE A 120 12.74 -14.79 -18.21
CA ILE A 120 13.30 -14.44 -16.90
C ILE A 120 14.79 -14.77 -16.92
N ASP A 121 15.60 -13.76 -16.72
CA ASP A 121 17.04 -13.91 -16.48
C ASP A 121 17.25 -13.90 -14.96
N GLU A 122 17.30 -15.11 -14.37
CA GLU A 122 17.43 -15.25 -12.91
C GLU A 122 18.81 -14.80 -12.41
N GLU A 123 19.86 -14.97 -13.22
CA GLU A 123 21.23 -14.58 -12.86
C GLU A 123 21.35 -13.06 -12.69
N ASN A 124 20.73 -12.31 -13.60
CA ASN A 124 20.78 -10.85 -13.57
C ASN A 124 19.53 -10.21 -12.94
N GLN A 125 18.59 -11.03 -12.45
CA GLN A 125 17.34 -10.60 -11.84
C GLN A 125 16.57 -9.56 -12.70
N ARG A 126 16.35 -9.91 -13.96
CA ARG A 126 15.67 -9.06 -14.94
C ARG A 126 14.67 -9.84 -15.80
N LEU A 127 13.68 -9.13 -16.30
CA LEU A 127 12.73 -9.64 -17.29
C LEU A 127 13.15 -9.10 -18.66
N VAL A 128 13.19 -9.97 -19.66
CA VAL A 128 13.64 -9.62 -21.02
C VAL A 128 12.57 -9.99 -22.03
N GLY A 129 12.14 -9.03 -22.84
CA GLY A 129 11.25 -9.26 -23.97
C GLY A 129 12.01 -9.88 -25.15
N LYS A 130 11.52 -11.00 -25.69
CA LYS A 130 12.20 -11.76 -26.77
C LYS A 130 12.23 -11.02 -28.10
N GLU A 131 11.15 -10.32 -28.42
CA GLU A 131 10.98 -9.66 -29.72
C GLU A 131 11.47 -8.21 -29.67
N SER A 132 11.10 -7.49 -28.62
CA SER A 132 11.43 -6.07 -28.45
C SER A 132 12.82 -5.82 -27.87
N GLY A 133 13.43 -6.81 -27.22
CA GLY A 133 14.69 -6.64 -26.48
C GLY A 133 14.58 -5.72 -25.25
N ARG A 134 13.37 -5.28 -24.91
CA ARG A 134 13.13 -4.42 -23.74
C ARG A 134 13.41 -5.19 -22.45
N THR A 135 14.05 -4.54 -21.49
CA THR A 135 14.39 -5.13 -20.20
C THR A 135 13.75 -4.39 -19.06
N LEU A 136 13.29 -5.14 -18.06
CA LEU A 136 12.82 -4.61 -16.79
C LEU A 136 13.70 -5.15 -15.67
N ASN A 137 14.34 -4.26 -14.92
CA ASN A 137 15.30 -4.59 -13.87
C ASN A 137 14.76 -4.20 -12.50
N ILE A 138 15.38 -4.74 -11.45
CA ILE A 138 15.15 -4.25 -10.08
C ILE A 138 15.61 -2.78 -10.02
N GLY A 139 14.80 -1.95 -9.35
CA GLY A 139 15.04 -0.51 -9.24
C GLY A 139 14.35 0.32 -10.32
N ASP A 140 13.89 -0.28 -11.41
CA ASP A 140 13.16 0.44 -12.46
C ASP A 140 11.84 0.99 -11.95
N VAL A 141 11.50 2.19 -12.39
CA VAL A 141 10.23 2.82 -12.10
C VAL A 141 9.23 2.52 -13.20
N VAL A 142 8.08 2.00 -12.80
CA VAL A 142 7.02 1.59 -13.72
C VAL A 142 5.72 2.32 -13.43
N ARG A 143 4.99 2.65 -14.49
CA ARG A 143 3.61 3.12 -14.41
C ARG A 143 2.70 1.94 -14.74
N ALA A 144 1.92 1.50 -13.75
CA ALA A 144 1.06 0.34 -13.86
C ALA A 144 -0.38 0.68 -13.49
N ARG A 145 -1.32 -0.15 -13.93
CA ARG A 145 -2.73 -0.05 -13.52
C ARG A 145 -3.07 -1.22 -12.60
N ILE A 146 -3.84 -0.94 -11.55
CA ILE A 146 -4.37 -1.94 -10.65
C ILE A 146 -5.53 -2.65 -11.34
N ILE A 147 -5.47 -3.98 -11.49
CA ILE A 147 -6.52 -4.80 -12.12
C ILE A 147 -7.28 -5.68 -11.14
N SER A 148 -6.65 -6.03 -10.04
CA SER A 148 -7.28 -6.86 -9.01
C SER A 148 -6.74 -6.50 -7.63
N MET A 149 -7.59 -6.60 -6.64
CA MET A 149 -7.24 -6.35 -5.24
C MET A 149 -7.89 -7.42 -4.36
N ASP A 150 -7.04 -8.22 -3.73
CA ASP A 150 -7.42 -9.15 -2.68
C ASP A 150 -6.76 -8.70 -1.38
N LEU A 151 -7.50 -7.91 -0.60
CA LEU A 151 -7.01 -7.28 0.62
C LEU A 151 -7.30 -8.17 1.82
N ASN A 152 -6.26 -8.56 2.54
CA ASN A 152 -6.39 -9.32 3.77
C ASN A 152 -6.48 -8.36 4.97
N GLU A 153 -7.69 -8.22 5.54
CA GLU A 153 -7.94 -7.31 6.65
C GLU A 153 -7.17 -7.67 7.93
N LYS A 154 -6.83 -8.95 8.12
CA LYS A 154 -6.11 -9.42 9.31
C LYS A 154 -4.60 -9.17 9.19
N ASN A 155 -4.05 -9.43 8.01
CA ASN A 155 -2.63 -9.28 7.72
C ASN A 155 -2.46 -8.45 6.45
N PRO A 156 -2.31 -7.14 6.54
CA PRO A 156 -2.14 -6.27 5.37
C PRO A 156 -1.02 -6.70 4.42
N GLN A 157 0.07 -7.25 4.97
CA GLN A 157 1.21 -7.74 4.18
C GLN A 157 0.91 -8.96 3.30
N ASP A 158 -0.13 -9.73 3.63
CA ASP A 158 -0.58 -10.88 2.84
C ASP A 158 -1.56 -10.49 1.72
N SER A 159 -1.83 -9.20 1.58
CA SER A 159 -2.71 -8.67 0.53
C SER A 159 -2.08 -8.87 -0.86
N ARG A 160 -2.90 -9.21 -1.84
CA ARG A 160 -2.46 -9.44 -3.21
C ARG A 160 -3.07 -8.39 -4.13
N ILE A 161 -2.22 -7.61 -4.76
CA ILE A 161 -2.62 -6.57 -5.71
C ILE A 161 -2.03 -6.92 -7.07
N GLY A 162 -2.89 -7.16 -8.03
CA GLY A 162 -2.50 -7.46 -9.41
C GLY A 162 -2.33 -6.18 -10.21
N LEU A 163 -1.20 -6.08 -10.91
CA LEU A 163 -0.83 -4.94 -11.75
C LEU A 163 -0.74 -5.34 -13.22
N VAL A 164 -0.96 -4.37 -14.10
CA VAL A 164 -0.76 -4.49 -15.55
C VAL A 164 -0.03 -3.28 -16.09
N THR A 165 0.89 -3.53 -17.02
CA THR A 165 1.62 -2.48 -17.75
C THR A 165 1.42 -2.57 -19.25
N ARG A 166 0.81 -3.64 -19.77
CA ARG A 166 0.53 -3.84 -21.20
C ARG A 166 -0.83 -3.31 -21.62
N GLY A 167 -1.03 -3.18 -22.92
CA GLY A 167 -2.35 -2.92 -23.54
C GLY A 167 -2.89 -1.51 -23.40
N SER A 168 -2.13 -0.57 -22.86
CA SER A 168 -2.52 0.84 -22.80
C SER A 168 -1.31 1.75 -23.01
N VAL A 169 -1.52 2.77 -23.82
CA VAL A 169 -0.52 3.82 -24.03
C VAL A 169 -0.24 4.53 -22.71
N GLY A 170 1.04 4.73 -22.42
CA GLY A 170 1.47 5.41 -21.21
C GLY A 170 1.58 4.52 -19.97
N LEU A 171 1.45 3.19 -20.13
CA LEU A 171 1.82 2.20 -19.11
C LEU A 171 3.14 1.52 -19.48
N GLY A 172 3.91 1.09 -18.48
CA GLY A 172 5.20 0.45 -18.63
C GLY A 172 6.30 1.12 -17.84
N ARG A 173 7.55 0.79 -18.13
CA ARG A 173 8.72 1.48 -17.57
C ARG A 173 8.71 2.94 -18.03
N LEU A 174 8.99 3.88 -17.15
CA LEU A 174 8.91 5.31 -17.49
C LEU A 174 9.78 5.70 -18.67
N GLU A 175 10.99 5.13 -18.79
CA GLU A 175 11.88 5.37 -19.92
C GLU A 175 11.27 4.96 -21.26
N TRP A 176 10.53 3.83 -21.30
CA TRP A 176 9.86 3.39 -22.54
C TRP A 176 8.74 4.35 -22.95
N ILE A 177 8.03 4.89 -21.94
CA ILE A 177 6.95 5.87 -22.17
C ILE A 177 7.53 7.15 -22.76
N GLU A 178 8.63 7.66 -22.19
CA GLU A 178 9.30 8.86 -22.67
C GLU A 178 9.84 8.69 -24.10
N GLU A 179 10.38 7.51 -24.41
CA GLU A 179 10.84 7.19 -25.79
C GLU A 179 9.69 7.17 -26.79
N GLU A 180 8.55 6.61 -26.41
CA GLU A 180 7.36 6.57 -27.25
C GLU A 180 6.73 7.96 -27.44
N GLU A 181 6.70 8.78 -26.40
CA GLU A 181 6.25 10.18 -26.47
C GLU A 181 7.14 11.01 -27.38
N LYS A 182 8.47 10.86 -27.29
CA LYS A 182 9.42 11.53 -28.19
C LYS A 182 9.21 11.11 -29.64
N LYS A 183 9.00 9.83 -29.92
CA LYS A 183 8.72 9.35 -31.29
C LYS A 183 7.42 9.92 -31.87
N ARG A 184 6.39 10.10 -31.02
CA ARG A 184 5.11 10.71 -31.43
C ARG A 184 5.19 12.21 -31.67
N SER A 185 6.03 12.92 -30.93
CA SER A 185 6.22 14.37 -31.09
C SER A 185 7.04 14.75 -32.35
N VAL A 186 7.74 13.80 -32.92
CA VAL A 186 8.59 13.98 -34.14
C VAL A 186 7.86 13.52 -35.40
N ALA A 187 6.77 12.77 -35.28
CA ALA A 187 5.93 12.32 -36.43
C ALA A 187 4.74 13.25 -36.63
#